data_4e8b3b45a9003b9d75c32753f9f77f07
#
_entry.id   4e8b3b45a9003b9d75c32753f9f77f07
#
_cell.length_a   1.000
_cell.length_b   1.000
_cell.length_c   1.000
_cell.angle_alpha   90.00
_cell.angle_beta   90.00
_cell.angle_gamma   90.00
#
_symmetry.space_group_name_H-M   'P 1'
#
loop_
_entity.id
_entity.type
_entity.pdbx_description
1 polymer ?
#
loop_
_entity_poly.entity_id
_entity_poly.type
_entity_poly.pdbx_seq_one_letter_code
_entity_poly.pdbx_strand_id
1 'polypeptide(L)'
;INVSYEYSSDFSTGIVMFQDVFKGTLMNRDSVVNVIVSKGEISKDIYIDNKVNEMGHVPIMMYHGIVNVRNDDTEYIGGNVDRDGYSRTVEAFRNDLEFYYQNGYRMIRLNDYVNGRVDVELGYSPIVLTFDDGNENNFKVLGEVDGELIIDPNCAVGVLEEFKKKYPDY
;
A
#
# COMPACT_ATOMS: atom_id res chain seq x y z
N ILE A 1 20.28 -24.87 -13.43
CA ILE A 1 19.10 -24.01 -13.67
C ILE A 1 18.44 -23.80 -12.31
N ASN A 2 18.13 -22.54 -12.01
CA ASN A 2 17.34 -22.14 -10.87
C ASN A 2 15.94 -21.73 -11.37
N VAL A 3 14.90 -22.36 -10.85
CA VAL A 3 13.52 -22.16 -11.33
C VAL A 3 12.70 -21.51 -10.23
N SER A 4 12.07 -20.39 -10.56
CA SER A 4 11.00 -19.77 -9.76
C SER A 4 9.67 -19.83 -10.50
N TYR A 5 8.58 -19.63 -9.80
CA TYR A 5 7.23 -19.74 -10.35
C TYR A 5 6.43 -18.51 -9.98
N GLU A 6 5.82 -17.87 -10.98
CA GLU A 6 4.96 -16.70 -10.79
C GLU A 6 3.63 -16.88 -11.54
N TYR A 7 2.58 -16.21 -11.10
CA TYR A 7 1.32 -16.18 -11.82
C TYR A 7 1.41 -15.22 -13.01
N SER A 8 0.66 -15.52 -14.07
CA SER A 8 0.58 -14.68 -15.26
C SER A 8 -0.72 -14.93 -16.01
N SER A 9 -1.40 -13.85 -16.41
CA SER A 9 -2.53 -13.89 -17.33
C SER A 9 -2.10 -14.08 -18.79
N ASP A 10 -0.85 -13.73 -19.13
CA ASP A 10 -0.35 -13.72 -20.50
C ASP A 10 0.27 -15.06 -20.93
N PHE A 11 0.66 -15.87 -19.95
CA PHE A 11 1.34 -17.14 -20.19
C PHE A 11 0.63 -18.30 -19.51
N SER A 12 0.34 -19.34 -20.29
CA SER A 12 -0.24 -20.58 -19.75
C SER A 12 0.70 -21.25 -18.73
N THR A 13 0.14 -22.05 -17.85
CA THR A 13 0.89 -22.81 -16.84
C THR A 13 2.01 -23.63 -17.49
N GLY A 14 3.19 -23.56 -16.90
CA GLY A 14 4.38 -24.32 -17.34
C GLY A 14 5.21 -23.64 -18.44
N ILE A 15 4.78 -22.49 -18.94
CA ILE A 15 5.57 -21.73 -19.93
C ILE A 15 6.64 -20.92 -19.22
N VAL A 16 7.86 -20.91 -19.76
CA VAL A 16 8.93 -20.03 -19.29
C VAL A 16 8.64 -18.59 -19.74
N MET A 17 8.40 -17.70 -18.80
CA MET A 17 8.11 -16.30 -19.06
C MET A 17 9.37 -15.45 -19.16
N PHE A 18 10.39 -15.81 -18.41
CA PHE A 18 11.64 -15.07 -18.35
C PHE A 18 12.82 -16.00 -18.15
N GLN A 19 13.96 -15.66 -18.73
CA GLN A 19 15.28 -16.20 -18.41
C GLN A 19 16.32 -15.09 -18.43
N ASP A 20 17.26 -15.13 -17.51
CA ASP A 20 18.30 -14.10 -17.36
C ASP A 20 19.44 -14.22 -18.39
N VAL A 21 19.51 -15.33 -19.12
CA VAL A 21 20.52 -15.59 -20.15
C VAL A 21 19.86 -15.78 -21.52
N PHE A 22 20.25 -14.99 -22.51
CA PHE A 22 19.69 -15.07 -23.86
C PHE A 22 20.12 -16.35 -24.58
N LYS A 23 19.23 -16.83 -25.44
CA LYS A 23 19.51 -17.99 -26.31
C LYS A 23 20.80 -17.77 -27.14
N GLY A 24 21.71 -18.75 -27.08
CA GLY A 24 22.98 -18.71 -27.82
C GLY A 24 24.14 -18.06 -27.08
N THR A 25 23.93 -17.56 -25.87
CA THR A 25 25.01 -17.05 -25.01
C THR A 25 25.94 -18.19 -24.58
N LEU A 26 27.24 -18.02 -24.82
CA LEU A 26 28.26 -18.95 -24.31
C LEU A 26 28.43 -18.75 -22.82
N MET A 27 28.28 -19.83 -22.07
CA MET A 27 28.40 -19.82 -20.62
C MET A 27 29.47 -20.81 -20.13
N ASN A 28 30.02 -20.53 -18.95
CA ASN A 28 30.87 -21.49 -18.28
C ASN A 28 30.04 -22.71 -17.82
N ARG A 29 30.69 -23.87 -17.72
CA ARG A 29 30.02 -25.16 -17.43
C ARG A 29 29.22 -25.15 -16.13
N ASP A 30 29.65 -24.37 -15.13
CA ASP A 30 29.04 -24.32 -13.80
C ASP A 30 28.16 -23.06 -13.59
N SER A 31 27.88 -22.31 -14.66
CA SER A 31 27.00 -21.13 -14.57
C SER A 31 25.55 -21.52 -14.30
N VAL A 32 24.88 -20.73 -13.50
CA VAL A 32 23.45 -20.89 -13.19
C VAL A 32 22.63 -20.03 -14.15
N VAL A 33 21.57 -20.60 -14.70
CA VAL A 33 20.54 -19.87 -15.44
C VAL A 33 19.30 -19.78 -14.55
N ASN A 34 18.80 -18.57 -14.33
CA ASN A 34 17.54 -18.34 -13.62
C ASN A 34 16.40 -18.25 -14.62
N VAL A 35 15.33 -18.97 -14.36
CA VAL A 35 14.13 -18.95 -15.18
C VAL A 35 12.89 -18.73 -14.31
N ILE A 36 11.91 -17.99 -14.84
CA ILE A 36 10.60 -17.82 -14.25
C ILE A 36 9.59 -18.58 -15.10
N VAL A 37 8.86 -19.47 -14.47
CA VAL A 37 7.84 -20.32 -15.11
C VAL A 37 6.46 -19.88 -14.67
N SER A 38 5.54 -19.73 -15.61
CA SER A 38 4.16 -19.37 -15.34
C SER A 38 3.43 -20.45 -14.54
N LYS A 39 2.70 -20.05 -13.51
CA LYS A 39 1.66 -20.83 -12.84
C LYS A 39 0.31 -20.75 -13.56
N GLY A 40 0.22 -19.96 -14.63
CA GLY A 40 -1.03 -19.58 -15.27
C GLY A 40 -1.72 -18.41 -14.55
N GLU A 41 -2.95 -18.16 -14.94
CA GLU A 41 -3.79 -17.14 -14.30
C GLU A 41 -4.16 -17.56 -12.86
N ILE A 42 -4.23 -16.58 -11.97
CA ILE A 42 -4.69 -16.81 -10.59
C ILE A 42 -6.18 -17.17 -10.63
N SER A 43 -6.54 -18.32 -10.09
CA SER A 43 -7.95 -18.70 -9.98
C SER A 43 -8.65 -17.88 -8.90
N LYS A 44 -9.96 -17.67 -9.09
CA LYS A 44 -10.81 -17.00 -8.10
C LYS A 44 -10.73 -17.67 -6.71
N ASP A 45 -10.59 -18.98 -6.68
CA ASP A 45 -10.51 -19.74 -5.43
C ASP A 45 -9.27 -19.38 -4.61
N ILE A 46 -8.13 -19.12 -5.27
CA ILE A 46 -6.91 -18.67 -4.58
C ILE A 46 -7.13 -17.32 -3.87
N TYR A 47 -7.83 -16.38 -4.51
CA TYR A 47 -8.16 -15.10 -3.88
C TYR A 47 -9.07 -15.31 -2.66
N ILE A 48 -10.09 -16.16 -2.78
CA ILE A 48 -11.01 -16.46 -1.69
C ILE A 48 -10.27 -17.12 -0.51
N ASP A 49 -9.45 -18.13 -0.77
CA ASP A 49 -8.70 -18.86 0.24
C ASP A 49 -7.70 -17.97 1.00
N ASN A 50 -7.11 -17.01 0.29
CA ASN A 50 -6.18 -16.03 0.89
C ASN A 50 -6.88 -14.76 1.38
N LYS A 51 -8.21 -14.68 1.30
CA LYS A 51 -9.01 -13.52 1.74
C LYS A 51 -8.64 -12.21 1.02
N VAL A 52 -8.20 -12.32 -0.22
CA VAL A 52 -7.86 -11.16 -1.05
C VAL A 52 -9.13 -10.53 -1.60
N ASN A 53 -9.24 -9.22 -1.57
CA ASN A 53 -10.44 -8.48 -1.94
C ASN A 53 -10.33 -7.72 -3.27
N GLU A 54 -9.33 -8.01 -4.11
CA GLU A 54 -9.19 -7.35 -5.42
C GLU A 54 -10.37 -7.61 -6.37
N MET A 55 -11.08 -8.70 -6.14
CA MET A 55 -12.26 -9.10 -6.92
C MET A 55 -13.56 -8.44 -6.44
N GLY A 56 -13.55 -7.71 -5.34
CA GLY A 56 -14.74 -7.22 -4.67
C GLY A 56 -14.67 -5.73 -4.36
N HIS A 57 -14.41 -5.39 -3.13
CA HIS A 57 -14.46 -4.02 -2.64
C HIS A 57 -13.08 -3.49 -2.30
N VAL A 58 -12.72 -2.34 -2.90
CA VAL A 58 -11.55 -1.56 -2.51
C VAL A 58 -12.07 -0.36 -1.70
N PRO A 59 -11.88 -0.32 -0.38
CA PRO A 59 -12.27 0.82 0.43
C PRO A 59 -11.48 2.06 -0.01
N ILE A 60 -12.18 3.18 -0.20
CA ILE A 60 -11.58 4.49 -0.40
C ILE A 60 -11.95 5.32 0.83
N MET A 61 -10.98 5.49 1.71
CA MET A 61 -11.17 6.23 2.96
C MET A 61 -10.89 7.70 2.72
N MET A 62 -11.91 8.51 2.87
CA MET A 62 -11.82 9.96 2.70
C MET A 62 -11.54 10.63 4.03
N TYR A 63 -10.45 11.37 4.08
CA TYR A 63 -10.07 12.23 5.18
C TYR A 63 -10.08 13.70 4.72
N HIS A 64 -10.18 14.61 5.71
CA HIS A 64 -9.99 16.04 5.50
C HIS A 64 -8.85 16.54 6.39
N GLY A 65 -9.13 17.34 7.40
CA GLY A 65 -8.10 17.81 8.33
C GLY A 65 -7.60 16.73 9.29
N ILE A 66 -6.28 16.67 9.50
CA ILE A 66 -5.66 15.87 10.58
C ILE A 66 -5.11 16.83 11.62
N VAL A 67 -5.81 16.95 12.74
CA VAL A 67 -5.59 18.02 13.73
C VAL A 67 -4.81 17.50 14.93
N ASN A 68 -3.75 18.22 15.30
CA ASN A 68 -2.89 17.85 16.42
C ASN A 68 -3.53 18.27 17.75
N VAL A 69 -4.58 17.57 18.15
CA VAL A 69 -5.20 17.62 19.48
C VAL A 69 -5.37 16.20 19.99
N ARG A 70 -5.48 16.03 21.30
CA ARG A 70 -5.70 14.71 21.88
C ARG A 70 -7.15 14.28 21.69
N ASN A 71 -7.38 12.96 21.59
CA ASN A 71 -8.73 12.40 21.43
C ASN A 71 -9.66 12.74 22.59
N ASP A 72 -9.11 12.84 23.81
CA ASP A 72 -9.85 13.20 25.02
C ASP A 72 -10.14 14.71 25.14
N ASP A 73 -9.53 15.54 24.29
CA ASP A 73 -9.80 16.99 24.21
C ASP A 73 -10.96 17.30 23.25
N THR A 74 -11.61 16.30 22.67
CA THR A 74 -12.70 16.47 21.70
C THR A 74 -14.06 16.12 22.33
N GLU A 75 -15.12 16.77 21.87
CA GLU A 75 -16.50 16.47 22.28
C GLU A 75 -17.05 15.20 21.60
N TYR A 76 -16.39 14.72 20.56
CA TYR A 76 -16.90 13.67 19.68
C TYR A 76 -16.15 12.37 19.88
N ILE A 77 -16.90 11.28 19.94
CA ILE A 77 -16.35 9.91 20.11
C ILE A 77 -15.60 9.50 18.85
N GLY A 78 -14.50 8.75 19.04
CA GLY A 78 -13.71 8.19 17.95
C GLY A 78 -12.69 9.16 17.35
N GLY A 79 -12.40 10.27 18.05
CA GLY A 79 -11.31 11.19 17.69
C GLY A 79 -11.67 12.17 16.57
N ASN A 80 -12.95 12.38 16.29
CA ASN A 80 -13.38 13.48 15.44
C ASN A 80 -13.28 14.79 16.20
N VAL A 81 -12.89 15.87 15.51
CA VAL A 81 -12.65 17.20 16.09
C VAL A 81 -13.86 18.11 15.93
N ASP A 82 -14.71 17.83 14.94
CA ASP A 82 -15.88 18.63 14.60
C ASP A 82 -17.15 17.78 14.52
N ARG A 83 -18.30 18.47 14.59
CA ARG A 83 -19.62 17.83 14.59
C ARG A 83 -19.89 16.97 13.35
N ASP A 84 -19.39 17.39 12.21
CA ASP A 84 -19.68 16.76 10.93
C ASP A 84 -18.68 15.61 10.62
N GLY A 85 -17.65 15.45 11.47
CA GLY A 85 -16.67 14.37 11.37
C GLY A 85 -15.65 14.55 10.24
N TYR A 86 -15.51 15.75 9.68
CA TYR A 86 -14.57 16.04 8.62
C TYR A 86 -13.11 16.01 9.09
N SER A 87 -12.84 16.44 10.32
CA SER A 87 -11.49 16.47 10.87
C SER A 87 -11.28 15.37 11.91
N ARG A 88 -10.15 14.69 11.84
CA ARG A 88 -9.73 13.71 12.84
C ARG A 88 -8.53 14.18 13.63
N THR A 89 -8.39 13.69 14.86
CA THR A 89 -7.15 13.90 15.60
C THR A 89 -6.00 13.08 15.00
N VAL A 90 -4.78 13.58 15.15
CA VAL A 90 -3.57 12.84 14.78
C VAL A 90 -3.51 11.47 15.44
N GLU A 91 -3.91 11.39 16.72
CA GLU A 91 -3.94 10.13 17.47
C GLU A 91 -4.95 9.14 16.88
N ALA A 92 -6.17 9.62 16.54
CA ALA A 92 -7.17 8.77 15.90
C ALA A 92 -6.73 8.30 14.52
N PHE A 93 -6.08 9.17 13.73
CA PHE A 93 -5.56 8.79 12.43
C PHE A 93 -4.44 7.73 12.53
N ARG A 94 -3.53 7.83 13.50
CA ARG A 94 -2.55 6.78 13.80
C ARG A 94 -3.23 5.44 14.13
N ASN A 95 -4.29 5.48 14.93
CA ASN A 95 -5.06 4.28 15.28
C ASN A 95 -5.81 3.70 14.07
N ASP A 96 -6.33 4.53 13.16
CA ASP A 96 -6.94 4.08 11.91
C ASP A 96 -5.93 3.31 11.04
N LEU A 97 -4.72 3.86 10.85
CA LEU A 97 -3.67 3.19 10.08
C LEU A 97 -3.26 1.85 10.71
N GLU A 98 -3.11 1.81 12.03
CA GLU A 98 -2.81 0.58 12.77
C GLU A 98 -3.93 -0.44 12.59
N PHE A 99 -5.19 -0.01 12.67
CA PHE A 99 -6.35 -0.87 12.44
C PHE A 99 -6.35 -1.44 11.02
N TYR A 100 -6.11 -0.62 9.99
CA TYR A 100 -6.06 -1.10 8.61
C TYR A 100 -4.96 -2.14 8.42
N TYR A 101 -3.76 -1.84 8.88
CA TYR A 101 -2.63 -2.75 8.77
C TYR A 101 -2.89 -4.10 9.45
N GLN A 102 -3.37 -4.08 10.70
CA GLN A 102 -3.65 -5.29 11.49
C GLN A 102 -4.79 -6.12 10.90
N ASN A 103 -5.72 -5.50 10.17
CA ASN A 103 -6.80 -6.19 9.47
C ASN A 103 -6.46 -6.58 8.03
N GLY A 104 -5.19 -6.55 7.67
CA GLY A 104 -4.69 -7.05 6.39
C GLY A 104 -4.90 -6.10 5.21
N TYR A 105 -5.17 -4.83 5.45
CA TYR A 105 -5.20 -3.85 4.37
C TYR A 105 -3.79 -3.37 4.01
N ARG A 106 -3.57 -3.13 2.71
CA ARG A 106 -2.34 -2.52 2.17
C ARG A 106 -2.70 -1.34 1.28
N MET A 107 -1.99 -0.23 1.46
CA MET A 107 -2.28 1.00 0.73
C MET A 107 -1.85 0.90 -0.73
N ILE A 108 -2.77 1.30 -1.63
CA ILE A 108 -2.48 1.53 -3.04
C ILE A 108 -2.81 2.98 -3.39
N ARG A 109 -2.17 3.49 -4.43
CA ARG A 109 -2.45 4.84 -4.89
C ARG A 109 -3.78 4.89 -5.64
N LEU A 110 -4.54 5.98 -5.45
CA LEU A 110 -5.78 6.20 -6.20
C LEU A 110 -5.56 6.12 -7.72
N ASN A 111 -4.44 6.64 -8.22
CA ASN A 111 -4.10 6.57 -9.63
C ASN A 111 -3.92 5.13 -10.12
N ASP A 112 -3.36 4.25 -9.31
CA ASP A 112 -3.20 2.83 -9.67
C ASP A 112 -4.56 2.12 -9.66
N TYR A 113 -5.40 2.40 -8.66
CA TYR A 113 -6.77 1.90 -8.61
C TYR A 113 -7.58 2.29 -9.86
N VAL A 114 -7.58 3.58 -10.23
CA VAL A 114 -8.32 4.09 -11.41
C VAL A 114 -7.82 3.48 -12.72
N ASN A 115 -6.54 3.13 -12.80
CA ASN A 115 -5.95 2.48 -13.97
C ASN A 115 -5.98 0.93 -13.91
N GLY A 116 -6.69 0.35 -12.95
CA GLY A 116 -6.82 -1.09 -12.80
C GLY A 116 -5.53 -1.80 -12.38
N ARG A 117 -4.58 -1.07 -11.80
CA ARG A 117 -3.32 -1.61 -11.28
C ARG A 117 -3.42 -1.78 -9.77
N VAL A 118 -4.06 -2.84 -9.35
CA VAL A 118 -4.15 -3.22 -7.94
C VAL A 118 -3.04 -4.24 -7.65
N ASP A 119 -2.03 -3.80 -6.92
CA ASP A 119 -0.82 -4.57 -6.64
C ASP A 119 -0.65 -4.72 -5.12
N VAL A 120 -1.32 -5.72 -4.57
CA VAL A 120 -1.14 -6.17 -3.18
C VAL A 120 -0.85 -7.67 -3.17
N GLU A 121 -0.07 -8.12 -2.20
CA GLU A 121 0.23 -9.54 -2.03
C GLU A 121 -1.03 -10.35 -1.73
N LEU A 122 -1.04 -11.61 -2.15
CA LEU A 122 -2.13 -12.54 -1.82
C LEU A 122 -2.30 -12.67 -0.31
N GLY A 123 -3.54 -12.60 0.15
CA GLY A 123 -3.90 -12.62 1.58
C GLY A 123 -4.11 -11.23 2.18
N TYR A 124 -3.83 -10.17 1.42
CA TYR A 124 -4.08 -8.78 1.81
C TYR A 124 -5.17 -8.15 0.94
N SER A 125 -5.80 -7.10 1.46
CA SER A 125 -6.82 -6.33 0.75
C SER A 125 -6.32 -4.93 0.44
N PRO A 126 -6.57 -4.39 -0.76
CA PRO A 126 -6.19 -3.03 -1.09
C PRO A 126 -7.04 -2.00 -0.34
N ILE A 127 -6.45 -0.86 0.00
CA ILE A 127 -7.14 0.32 0.53
C ILE A 127 -6.55 1.59 -0.08
N VAL A 128 -7.41 2.57 -0.37
CA VAL A 128 -7.01 3.89 -0.85
C VAL A 128 -7.32 4.92 0.23
N LEU A 129 -6.40 5.85 0.48
CA LEU A 129 -6.65 7.01 1.33
C LEU A 129 -6.67 8.26 0.47
N THR A 130 -7.66 9.13 0.71
CA THR A 130 -7.75 10.47 0.10
C THR A 130 -7.84 11.53 1.18
N PHE A 131 -7.31 12.72 0.90
CA PHE A 131 -7.34 13.87 1.79
C PHE A 131 -7.89 15.05 1.01
N ASP A 132 -9.10 15.44 1.36
CA ASP A 132 -9.82 16.48 0.66
C ASP A 132 -9.44 17.87 1.21
N ASP A 133 -9.84 18.93 0.51
CA ASP A 133 -9.65 20.35 0.84
C ASP A 133 -8.20 20.87 0.78
N GLY A 134 -7.19 20.04 0.74
CA GLY A 134 -5.79 20.47 0.71
C GLY A 134 -5.38 21.29 1.94
N ASN A 135 -5.86 20.91 3.12
CA ASN A 135 -5.54 21.58 4.37
C ASN A 135 -4.04 21.54 4.68
N GLU A 136 -3.48 22.60 5.27
CA GLU A 136 -2.07 22.63 5.68
C GLU A 136 -1.68 21.46 6.58
N ASN A 137 -2.59 21.00 7.43
CA ASN A 137 -2.35 19.86 8.31
C ASN A 137 -2.40 18.48 7.59
N ASN A 138 -2.65 18.45 6.29
CA ASN A 138 -2.46 17.25 5.49
C ASN A 138 -1.00 17.12 5.03
N PHE A 139 -0.37 18.24 4.66
CA PHE A 139 1.05 18.28 4.30
C PHE A 139 1.69 19.58 4.78
N LYS A 140 2.49 19.52 5.84
CA LYS A 140 3.14 20.67 6.44
C LYS A 140 4.65 20.49 6.46
N VAL A 141 5.35 21.48 5.92
CA VAL A 141 6.80 21.57 5.94
C VAL A 141 7.23 22.53 7.06
N LEU A 142 8.10 22.06 7.96
CA LEU A 142 8.67 22.85 9.06
C LEU A 142 9.95 23.58 8.65
N GLY A 143 10.65 23.10 7.62
CA GLY A 143 11.90 23.63 7.13
C GLY A 143 12.57 22.73 6.12
N GLU A 144 13.81 23.07 5.79
CA GLU A 144 14.67 22.29 4.87
C GLU A 144 16.08 22.20 5.47
N VAL A 145 16.69 21.01 5.40
CA VAL A 145 18.08 20.77 5.78
C VAL A 145 18.75 19.95 4.70
N ASP A 146 19.86 20.43 4.17
CA ASP A 146 20.66 19.79 3.12
C ASP A 146 19.85 19.41 1.85
N GLY A 147 18.82 20.19 1.50
CA GLY A 147 17.94 19.93 0.36
C GLY A 147 16.79 18.96 0.65
N GLU A 148 16.68 18.45 1.87
CA GLU A 148 15.57 17.59 2.29
C GLU A 148 14.55 18.38 3.10
N LEU A 149 13.27 18.17 2.79
CA LEU A 149 12.16 18.79 3.52
C LEU A 149 11.95 18.13 4.89
N ILE A 150 11.86 18.95 5.92
CA ILE A 150 11.44 18.51 7.26
C ILE A 150 9.92 18.59 7.33
N ILE A 151 9.26 17.45 7.26
CA ILE A 151 7.80 17.34 7.32
C ILE A 151 7.37 17.31 8.79
N ASP A 152 6.28 18.02 9.11
CA ASP A 152 5.68 17.98 10.44
C ASP A 152 5.19 16.55 10.75
N PRO A 153 5.70 15.87 11.79
CA PRO A 153 5.30 14.51 12.13
C PRO A 153 3.83 14.40 12.57
N ASN A 154 3.16 15.52 12.81
CA ASN A 154 1.76 15.59 13.19
C ASN A 154 0.84 16.02 12.04
N CYS A 155 1.32 16.18 10.81
CA CYS A 155 0.47 16.27 9.65
C CYS A 155 0.19 14.88 9.06
N ALA A 156 -0.83 14.75 8.19
CA ALA A 156 -1.20 13.46 7.62
C ALA A 156 -0.02 12.75 6.93
N VAL A 157 0.74 13.45 6.10
CA VAL A 157 1.90 12.89 5.40
C VAL A 157 3.00 12.47 6.37
N GLY A 158 3.27 13.28 7.41
CA GLY A 158 4.27 12.94 8.43
C GLY A 158 3.90 11.68 9.19
N VAL A 159 2.62 11.52 9.56
CA VAL A 159 2.10 10.29 10.19
C VAL A 159 2.27 9.08 9.26
N LEU A 160 1.94 9.24 7.97
CA LEU A 160 2.10 8.15 6.98
C LEU A 160 3.56 7.74 6.79
N GLU A 161 4.49 8.71 6.77
CA GLU A 161 5.92 8.41 6.67
C GLU A 161 6.47 7.67 7.90
N GLU A 162 6.05 8.07 9.10
CA GLU A 162 6.39 7.33 10.31
C GLU A 162 5.82 5.92 10.29
N PHE A 163 4.57 5.78 9.85
CA PHE A 163 3.91 4.48 9.75
C PHE A 163 4.61 3.56 8.74
N LYS A 164 5.01 4.09 7.57
CA LYS A 164 5.79 3.35 6.57
C LYS A 164 7.17 2.92 7.09
N LYS A 165 7.82 3.72 7.95
CA LYS A 165 9.07 3.31 8.60
C LYS A 165 8.86 2.15 9.57
N LYS A 166 7.70 2.12 10.26
CA LYS A 166 7.32 1.05 11.18
C LYS A 166 6.93 -0.23 10.41
N TYR A 167 6.23 -0.09 9.33
CA TYR A 167 5.68 -1.16 8.49
C TYR A 167 6.05 -0.93 7.02
N PRO A 168 7.23 -1.35 6.57
CA PRO A 168 7.69 -1.09 5.20
C PRO A 168 6.88 -1.76 4.09
N ASP A 169 6.10 -2.79 4.45
CA ASP A 169 5.22 -3.57 3.58
C ASP A 169 3.78 -3.01 3.46
N TYR A 170 3.52 -1.87 4.10
CA TYR A 170 2.17 -1.26 4.11
C TYR A 170 1.89 -0.37 2.91
#